data_02e05ba825f6a6f63f92f888a707a5b0
#
_entry.id   02e05ba825f6a6f63f92f888a707a5b0
#
_cell.length_a   1.000
_cell.length_b   1.000
_cell.length_c   1.000
_cell.angle_alpha   90.00
_cell.angle_beta   90.00
_cell.angle_gamma   90.00
#
_symmetry.space_group_name_H-M   'P 1'
#
loop_
_entity.id
_entity.type
_entity.pdbx_description
1 polymer ?
#
loop_
_entity_poly.entity_id
_entity_poly.type
_entity_poly.pdbx_seq_one_letter_code
_entity_poly.pdbx_strand_id
1 'polypeptide(L)'
;SGLLIIGENRFQPGDRIEVPGSLHGIVEDIGFRSTLVRMFDTAPMLVPNKDLSDVKVINHGNMEYRRISWTINLIYSTTQVQLATICEEISTFINTSEEFAINPGQESFARTEELASSSIDLRVLCYTDPVGLTDFSKIKQNLIFEIIKIVRNNGSEFAYPSRSIYIENADALDPEMYLTDDLAEKINPSSNPQQGED
;
A
#
# COMPACT_ATOMS: atom_id res chain seq x y z
N SER A 1 35.75 -13.03 -12.04
CA SER A 1 34.74 -12.11 -11.56
C SER A 1 33.91 -11.50 -12.65
N GLY A 2 34.29 -10.46 -13.43
CA GLY A 2 33.44 -9.94 -14.52
C GLY A 2 33.10 -10.98 -15.59
N LEU A 3 34.06 -11.83 -15.93
CA LEU A 3 33.88 -12.96 -16.84
C LEU A 3 32.84 -13.98 -16.31
N LEU A 4 32.77 -14.16 -14.98
CA LEU A 4 31.81 -15.04 -14.32
C LEU A 4 30.39 -14.48 -14.41
N ILE A 5 30.18 -13.19 -14.21
CA ILE A 5 28.88 -12.53 -14.32
C ILE A 5 28.35 -12.63 -15.74
N ILE A 6 29.19 -12.36 -16.74
CA ILE A 6 28.85 -12.49 -18.17
C ILE A 6 28.63 -13.96 -18.54
N GLY A 7 29.48 -14.88 -18.07
CA GLY A 7 29.39 -16.31 -18.37
C GLY A 7 28.16 -16.99 -17.75
N GLU A 8 27.71 -16.56 -16.59
CA GLU A 8 26.50 -17.06 -15.91
C GLU A 8 25.22 -16.36 -16.39
N ASN A 9 25.34 -15.33 -17.22
CA ASN A 9 24.21 -14.53 -17.73
C ASN A 9 23.23 -14.06 -16.63
N ARG A 10 23.79 -13.67 -15.47
CA ARG A 10 23.00 -13.26 -14.29
C ARG A 10 22.19 -12.01 -14.54
N PHE A 11 22.78 -11.05 -15.25
CA PHE A 11 22.16 -9.82 -15.75
C PHE A 11 23.02 -9.25 -16.88
N GLN A 12 22.44 -8.33 -17.65
CA GLN A 12 23.08 -7.71 -18.81
C GLN A 12 22.81 -6.19 -18.81
N PRO A 13 23.56 -5.40 -19.61
CA PRO A 13 23.27 -3.99 -19.79
C PRO A 13 21.81 -3.76 -20.20
N GLY A 14 21.13 -2.83 -19.53
CA GLY A 14 19.70 -2.55 -19.65
C GLY A 14 18.84 -3.22 -18.59
N ASP A 15 19.32 -4.25 -17.90
CA ASP A 15 18.58 -4.91 -16.84
C ASP A 15 18.47 -4.03 -15.59
N ARG A 16 17.29 -4.03 -14.99
CA ARG A 16 17.08 -3.47 -13.66
C ARG A 16 17.44 -4.51 -12.61
N ILE A 17 18.44 -4.20 -11.79
CA ILE A 17 18.91 -5.09 -10.73
C ILE A 17 18.74 -4.47 -9.34
N GLU A 18 18.58 -5.33 -8.35
CA GLU A 18 18.48 -4.98 -6.96
C GLU A 18 19.37 -5.90 -6.11
N VAL A 19 20.18 -5.30 -5.25
CA VAL A 19 20.82 -5.97 -4.12
C VAL A 19 20.12 -5.46 -2.87
N PRO A 20 19.36 -6.28 -2.14
CA PRO A 20 18.56 -5.85 -1.01
C PRO A 20 19.36 -5.04 0.02
N GLY A 21 18.88 -3.83 0.32
CA GLY A 21 19.52 -2.93 1.29
C GLY A 21 20.80 -2.21 0.82
N SER A 22 21.22 -2.38 -0.44
CA SER A 22 22.48 -1.80 -0.93
C SER A 22 22.36 -1.11 -2.28
N LEU A 23 21.76 -1.73 -3.27
CA LEU A 23 21.79 -1.28 -4.66
C LEU A 23 20.42 -1.47 -5.32
N HIS A 24 19.93 -0.46 -6.02
CA HIS A 24 18.75 -0.60 -6.90
C HIS A 24 18.90 0.35 -8.09
N GLY A 25 19.06 -0.19 -9.29
CA GLY A 25 19.30 0.61 -10.47
C GLY A 25 19.27 -0.19 -11.78
N ILE A 26 19.70 0.47 -12.86
CA ILE A 26 19.78 -0.12 -14.19
C ILE A 26 21.24 -0.31 -14.54
N VAL A 27 21.61 -1.51 -14.97
CA VAL A 27 22.96 -1.83 -15.44
C VAL A 27 23.23 -1.05 -16.74
N GLU A 28 24.23 -0.19 -16.75
CA GLU A 28 24.64 0.54 -17.95
C GLU A 28 25.76 -0.20 -18.70
N ASP A 29 26.74 -0.70 -17.98
CA ASP A 29 27.87 -1.39 -18.56
C ASP A 29 28.48 -2.41 -17.59
N ILE A 30 28.99 -3.51 -18.14
CA ILE A 30 29.67 -4.55 -17.36
C ILE A 30 31.13 -4.60 -17.81
N GLY A 31 32.00 -3.94 -17.08
CA GLY A 31 33.42 -3.96 -17.32
C GLY A 31 34.11 -5.21 -16.75
N PHE A 32 35.42 -5.32 -16.97
CA PHE A 32 36.21 -6.47 -16.51
C PHE A 32 36.29 -6.59 -14.98
N ARG A 33 36.38 -5.47 -14.27
CA ARG A 33 36.52 -5.41 -12.80
C ARG A 33 35.32 -4.88 -12.04
N SER A 34 34.50 -4.09 -12.71
CA SER A 34 33.37 -3.39 -12.11
C SER A 34 32.21 -3.25 -13.09
N THR A 35 31.03 -3.19 -12.55
CA THR A 35 29.77 -2.95 -13.27
C THR A 35 29.29 -1.53 -12.97
N LEU A 36 28.94 -0.78 -14.01
CA LEU A 36 28.33 0.55 -13.88
C LEU A 36 26.82 0.41 -13.79
N VAL A 37 26.23 0.90 -12.71
CA VAL A 37 24.79 0.89 -12.47
C VAL A 37 24.29 2.31 -12.32
N ARG A 38 23.25 2.68 -13.06
CA ARG A 38 22.55 3.95 -12.93
C ARG A 38 21.46 3.79 -11.87
N MET A 39 21.62 4.51 -10.77
CA MET A 39 20.61 4.55 -9.72
C MET A 39 19.37 5.34 -10.18
N PHE A 40 18.25 5.21 -9.48
CA PHE A 40 17.02 5.93 -9.87
C PHE A 40 17.06 7.45 -9.63
N ASP A 41 17.96 7.92 -8.78
CA ASP A 41 18.31 9.34 -8.62
C ASP A 41 19.22 9.87 -9.73
N THR A 42 19.49 9.04 -10.75
CA THR A 42 20.39 9.29 -11.89
C THR A 42 21.88 9.25 -11.57
N ALA A 43 22.28 9.05 -10.32
CA ALA A 43 23.69 8.92 -9.96
C ALA A 43 24.30 7.60 -10.51
N PRO A 44 25.50 7.66 -11.12
CA PRO A 44 26.21 6.44 -11.51
C PRO A 44 26.86 5.81 -10.29
N MET A 45 26.70 4.50 -10.12
CA MET A 45 27.38 3.71 -9.10
C MET A 45 28.27 2.69 -9.78
N LEU A 46 29.55 2.70 -9.43
CA LEU A 46 30.53 1.71 -9.90
C LEU A 46 30.69 0.64 -8.83
N VAL A 47 30.25 -0.56 -9.11
CA VAL A 47 30.25 -1.69 -8.17
C VAL A 47 31.29 -2.71 -8.59
N PRO A 48 32.22 -3.12 -7.70
CA PRO A 48 33.17 -4.19 -8.00
C PRO A 48 32.43 -5.49 -8.36
N ASN A 49 32.82 -6.14 -9.45
CA ASN A 49 32.21 -7.40 -9.88
C ASN A 49 32.32 -8.52 -8.85
N LYS A 50 33.34 -8.48 -8.01
CA LYS A 50 33.50 -9.41 -6.90
C LYS A 50 32.33 -9.29 -5.93
N ASP A 51 31.95 -8.07 -5.57
CA ASP A 51 30.87 -7.83 -4.62
C ASP A 51 29.54 -8.33 -5.18
N LEU A 52 29.26 -8.08 -6.47
CA LEU A 52 28.06 -8.59 -7.15
C LEU A 52 28.05 -10.12 -7.32
N SER A 53 29.23 -10.75 -7.37
CA SER A 53 29.32 -12.22 -7.46
C SER A 53 29.00 -12.92 -6.15
N ASP A 54 29.29 -12.27 -5.03
CA ASP A 54 29.21 -12.87 -3.69
C ASP A 54 27.86 -12.58 -3.00
N VAL A 55 27.00 -11.72 -3.57
CA VAL A 55 25.71 -11.34 -3.01
C VAL A 55 24.53 -11.88 -3.82
N LYS A 56 23.35 -11.86 -3.18
CA LYS A 56 22.08 -12.15 -3.87
C LYS A 56 21.68 -10.95 -4.71
N VAL A 57 21.58 -11.14 -6.01
CA VAL A 57 21.10 -10.12 -6.96
C VAL A 57 19.72 -10.53 -7.46
N ILE A 58 18.76 -9.64 -7.35
CA ILE A 58 17.43 -9.79 -7.96
C ILE A 58 17.49 -9.10 -9.32
N ASN A 59 17.26 -9.85 -10.39
CA ASN A 59 17.18 -9.30 -11.74
C ASN A 59 15.70 -9.09 -12.12
N HIS A 60 15.27 -7.84 -12.08
CA HIS A 60 13.93 -7.44 -12.50
C HIS A 60 13.80 -7.30 -14.03
N GLY A 61 14.91 -7.34 -14.78
CA GLY A 61 14.89 -7.35 -16.24
C GLY A 61 14.33 -8.66 -16.82
N ASN A 62 14.52 -9.77 -16.10
CA ASN A 62 14.02 -11.10 -16.47
C ASN A 62 12.67 -11.46 -15.84
N MET A 63 11.91 -10.47 -15.39
CA MET A 63 10.60 -10.69 -14.78
C MET A 63 9.59 -11.06 -15.87
N GLU A 64 8.94 -12.21 -15.73
CA GLU A 64 7.91 -12.66 -16.67
C GLU A 64 6.59 -11.94 -16.47
N TYR A 65 6.24 -11.65 -15.22
CA TYR A 65 5.03 -10.92 -14.85
C TYR A 65 5.31 -9.95 -13.70
N ARG A 66 4.57 -8.83 -13.67
CA ARG A 66 4.54 -7.94 -12.50
C ARG A 66 3.34 -8.25 -11.63
N ARG A 67 3.59 -8.57 -10.38
CA ARG A 67 2.56 -8.89 -9.40
C ARG A 67 2.03 -7.63 -8.74
N ILE A 68 0.69 -7.50 -8.66
CA ILE A 68 -0.02 -6.58 -7.82
C ILE A 68 -0.69 -7.40 -6.70
N SER A 69 -0.44 -7.06 -5.45
CA SER A 69 -1.05 -7.71 -4.30
C SER A 69 -1.43 -6.64 -3.28
N TRP A 70 -2.72 -6.40 -3.15
CA TRP A 70 -3.27 -5.38 -2.27
C TRP A 70 -4.26 -5.96 -1.29
N THR A 71 -4.32 -5.35 -0.10
CA THR A 71 -5.40 -5.56 0.87
C THR A 71 -6.30 -4.34 0.83
N ILE A 72 -7.59 -4.56 0.59
CA ILE A 72 -8.63 -3.54 0.58
C ILE A 72 -9.44 -3.72 1.86
N ASN A 73 -9.49 -2.67 2.66
CA ASN A 73 -10.16 -2.68 3.96
C ASN A 73 -11.58 -2.13 3.80
N LEU A 74 -12.60 -2.94 4.06
CA LEU A 74 -14.01 -2.56 4.01
C LEU A 74 -14.60 -2.47 5.41
N ILE A 75 -15.63 -1.62 5.57
CA ILE A 75 -16.32 -1.45 6.86
C ILE A 75 -17.07 -2.71 7.28
N TYR A 76 -17.20 -2.95 8.59
CA TYR A 76 -17.88 -4.12 9.14
C TYR A 76 -19.38 -4.18 8.85
N SER A 77 -20.01 -3.06 8.47
CA SER A 77 -21.42 -3.03 8.04
C SER A 77 -21.62 -3.61 6.63
N THR A 78 -20.55 -3.93 5.89
CA THR A 78 -20.64 -4.59 4.58
C THR A 78 -21.20 -5.99 4.74
N THR A 79 -22.34 -6.26 4.10
CA THR A 79 -23.01 -7.56 4.18
C THR A 79 -22.26 -8.64 3.38
N GLN A 80 -22.53 -9.90 3.70
CA GLN A 80 -21.95 -11.03 2.97
C GLN A 80 -22.27 -10.99 1.46
N VAL A 81 -23.48 -10.59 1.10
CA VAL A 81 -23.90 -10.45 -0.31
C VAL A 81 -23.06 -9.39 -1.02
N GLN A 82 -22.90 -8.21 -0.40
CA GLN A 82 -22.06 -7.14 -0.94
C GLN A 82 -20.60 -7.60 -1.10
N LEU A 83 -20.04 -8.27 -0.09
CA LEU A 83 -18.67 -8.80 -0.17
C LEU A 83 -18.51 -9.78 -1.34
N ALA A 84 -19.45 -10.71 -1.50
CA ALA A 84 -19.41 -11.68 -2.60
C ALA A 84 -19.47 -10.98 -3.96
N THR A 85 -20.40 -10.03 -4.13
CA THR A 85 -20.53 -9.27 -5.39
C THR A 85 -19.31 -8.42 -5.69
N ILE A 86 -18.76 -7.71 -4.69
CA ILE A 86 -17.54 -6.91 -4.84
C ILE A 86 -16.36 -7.80 -5.28
N CYS A 87 -16.18 -8.96 -4.64
CA CYS A 87 -15.12 -9.90 -5.01
C CYS A 87 -15.28 -10.41 -6.44
N GLU A 88 -16.51 -10.75 -6.84
CA GLU A 88 -16.82 -11.26 -8.17
C GLU A 88 -16.60 -10.18 -9.25
N GLU A 89 -17.09 -8.96 -9.04
CA GLU A 89 -16.91 -7.85 -9.99
C GLU A 89 -15.45 -7.48 -10.16
N ILE A 90 -14.66 -7.39 -9.07
CA ILE A 90 -13.22 -7.12 -9.16
C ILE A 90 -12.51 -8.27 -9.88
N SER A 91 -12.81 -9.52 -9.53
CA SER A 91 -12.21 -10.69 -10.18
C SER A 91 -12.56 -10.74 -11.67
N THR A 92 -13.78 -10.42 -12.04
CA THR A 92 -14.23 -10.34 -13.44
C THR A 92 -13.46 -9.25 -14.18
N PHE A 93 -13.35 -8.06 -13.62
CA PHE A 93 -12.58 -6.97 -14.21
C PHE A 93 -11.12 -7.37 -14.48
N ILE A 94 -10.44 -7.94 -13.48
CA ILE A 94 -9.06 -8.39 -13.61
C ILE A 94 -8.89 -9.47 -14.70
N ASN A 95 -9.83 -10.40 -14.79
CA ASN A 95 -9.72 -11.53 -15.72
C ASN A 95 -10.23 -11.22 -17.15
N THR A 96 -10.91 -10.09 -17.35
CA THR A 96 -11.44 -9.69 -18.68
C THR A 96 -10.72 -8.50 -19.29
N SER A 97 -10.03 -7.69 -18.49
CA SER A 97 -9.28 -6.53 -18.99
C SER A 97 -7.96 -6.95 -19.63
N GLU A 98 -7.66 -6.40 -20.79
CA GLU A 98 -6.39 -6.62 -21.50
C GLU A 98 -5.14 -6.06 -20.77
N GLU A 99 -5.35 -5.26 -19.71
CA GLU A 99 -4.25 -4.71 -18.90
C GLU A 99 -3.60 -5.76 -18.00
N PHE A 100 -4.29 -6.89 -17.75
CA PHE A 100 -3.82 -7.93 -16.83
C PHE A 100 -3.46 -9.20 -17.58
N ALA A 101 -2.34 -9.78 -17.18
CA ALA A 101 -1.84 -11.02 -17.76
C ALA A 101 -2.42 -12.24 -17.05
N ILE A 102 -2.74 -13.27 -17.81
CA ILE A 102 -3.07 -14.58 -17.29
C ILE A 102 -1.76 -15.32 -17.03
N ASN A 103 -1.37 -15.40 -15.75
CA ASN A 103 -0.21 -16.19 -15.34
C ASN A 103 -0.58 -17.68 -15.24
N PRO A 104 0.01 -18.57 -16.06
CA PRO A 104 -0.36 -20.00 -16.07
C PRO A 104 -0.14 -20.73 -14.75
N GLY A 105 0.70 -20.21 -13.87
CA GLY A 105 1.06 -20.82 -12.59
C GLY A 105 0.33 -20.22 -11.38
N GLN A 106 -0.39 -19.11 -11.53
CA GLN A 106 -0.98 -18.40 -10.41
C GLN A 106 -2.30 -17.72 -10.80
N GLU A 107 -3.33 -17.92 -10.01
CA GLU A 107 -4.65 -17.35 -10.22
C GLU A 107 -4.67 -15.86 -9.85
N SER A 108 -5.35 -15.04 -10.67
CA SER A 108 -5.73 -13.67 -10.34
C SER A 108 -7.13 -13.66 -9.69
N PHE A 109 -7.27 -13.01 -8.54
CA PHE A 109 -8.53 -13.04 -7.78
C PHE A 109 -8.72 -11.82 -6.89
N ALA A 110 -9.97 -11.59 -6.48
CA ALA A 110 -10.32 -10.82 -5.31
C ALA A 110 -11.11 -11.72 -4.36
N ARG A 111 -10.69 -11.83 -3.08
CA ARG A 111 -11.32 -12.68 -2.07
C ARG A 111 -11.29 -12.01 -0.70
N THR A 112 -12.32 -12.21 0.09
CA THR A 112 -12.28 -11.87 1.52
C THR A 112 -11.30 -12.80 2.21
N GLU A 113 -10.33 -12.26 2.94
CA GLU A 113 -9.22 -13.01 3.52
C GLU A 113 -9.25 -13.00 5.05
N GLU A 114 -9.57 -11.87 5.68
CA GLU A 114 -9.46 -11.73 7.12
C GLU A 114 -10.53 -10.79 7.70
N LEU A 115 -10.88 -11.02 8.96
CA LEU A 115 -11.62 -10.10 9.81
C LEU A 115 -10.62 -9.39 10.73
N ALA A 116 -10.16 -8.22 10.32
CA ALA A 116 -9.19 -7.43 11.06
C ALA A 116 -9.85 -6.64 12.22
N SER A 117 -9.07 -5.94 13.02
CA SER A 117 -9.56 -5.25 14.22
C SER A 117 -10.60 -4.14 13.94
N SER A 118 -10.59 -3.54 12.74
CA SER A 118 -11.48 -2.43 12.36
C SER A 118 -12.01 -2.54 10.92
N SER A 119 -11.76 -3.64 10.24
CA SER A 119 -12.13 -3.85 8.83
C SER A 119 -12.35 -5.30 8.48
N ILE A 120 -13.08 -5.52 7.40
CA ILE A 120 -13.08 -6.79 6.66
C ILE A 120 -12.09 -6.64 5.53
N ASP A 121 -11.07 -7.49 5.52
CA ASP A 121 -9.96 -7.39 4.60
C ASP A 121 -10.20 -8.24 3.35
N LEU A 122 -10.13 -7.57 2.21
CA LEU A 122 -10.26 -8.15 0.89
C LEU A 122 -8.89 -8.21 0.24
N ARG A 123 -8.44 -9.38 -0.18
CA ARG A 123 -7.21 -9.51 -0.95
C ARG A 123 -7.47 -9.44 -2.43
N VAL A 124 -6.75 -8.56 -3.11
CA VAL A 124 -6.72 -8.46 -4.57
C VAL A 124 -5.33 -8.89 -5.04
N LEU A 125 -5.28 -9.93 -5.86
CA LEU A 125 -4.06 -10.45 -6.45
C LEU A 125 -4.22 -10.52 -7.96
N CYS A 126 -3.33 -9.87 -8.70
CA CYS A 126 -3.31 -9.95 -10.15
C CYS A 126 -1.90 -9.73 -10.70
N TYR A 127 -1.76 -10.00 -12.00
CA TYR A 127 -0.49 -9.93 -12.71
C TYR A 127 -0.64 -9.07 -13.95
N THR A 128 0.43 -8.37 -14.33
CA THR A 128 0.54 -7.66 -15.61
C THR A 128 1.74 -8.17 -16.36
N ASP A 129 1.77 -7.95 -17.66
CA ASP A 129 2.99 -8.13 -18.44
C ASP A 129 4.14 -7.25 -17.89
N PRO A 130 5.40 -7.56 -18.19
CA PRO A 130 6.56 -6.82 -17.71
C PRO A 130 6.73 -5.47 -18.41
N VAL A 131 5.69 -4.64 -18.36
CA VAL A 131 5.66 -3.29 -18.94
C VAL A 131 6.55 -2.31 -18.19
N GLY A 132 6.87 -1.18 -18.82
CA GLY A 132 7.62 -0.08 -18.21
C GLY A 132 6.99 0.45 -16.93
N LEU A 133 7.77 1.13 -16.11
CA LEU A 133 7.32 1.62 -14.80
C LEU A 133 6.14 2.60 -14.91
N THR A 134 6.17 3.45 -15.94
CA THR A 134 5.10 4.43 -16.22
C THR A 134 3.78 3.75 -16.55
N ASP A 135 3.81 2.74 -17.42
CA ASP A 135 2.60 2.03 -17.84
C ASP A 135 2.07 1.14 -16.71
N PHE A 136 2.95 0.49 -15.96
CA PHE A 136 2.57 -0.21 -14.74
C PHE A 136 1.88 0.68 -13.71
N SER A 137 2.34 1.94 -13.57
CA SER A 137 1.70 2.92 -12.69
C SER A 137 0.31 3.32 -13.16
N LYS A 138 0.09 3.44 -14.49
CA LYS A 138 -1.24 3.68 -15.07
C LYS A 138 -2.19 2.50 -14.82
N ILE A 139 -1.73 1.27 -15.06
CA ILE A 139 -2.52 0.06 -14.78
C ILE A 139 -2.95 0.00 -13.31
N LYS A 140 -2.02 0.28 -12.39
CA LYS A 140 -2.37 0.35 -10.96
C LYS A 140 -3.41 1.42 -10.65
N GLN A 141 -3.31 2.60 -11.26
CA GLN A 141 -4.27 3.68 -11.10
C GLN A 141 -5.66 3.27 -11.61
N ASN A 142 -5.74 2.66 -12.79
CA ASN A 142 -6.99 2.18 -13.37
C ASN A 142 -7.64 1.13 -12.45
N LEU A 143 -6.86 0.19 -11.93
CA LEU A 143 -7.34 -0.80 -10.98
C LEU A 143 -7.89 -0.15 -9.70
N ILE A 144 -7.21 0.86 -9.15
CA ILE A 144 -7.69 1.60 -7.97
C ILE A 144 -9.05 2.26 -8.28
N PHE A 145 -9.17 2.93 -9.42
CA PHE A 145 -10.41 3.61 -9.79
C PHE A 145 -11.57 2.64 -9.98
N GLU A 146 -11.32 1.49 -10.60
CA GLU A 146 -12.35 0.48 -10.77
C GLU A 146 -12.76 -0.16 -9.43
N ILE A 147 -11.81 -0.46 -8.54
CA ILE A 147 -12.11 -0.93 -7.19
C ILE A 147 -12.97 0.08 -6.42
N ILE A 148 -12.62 1.37 -6.46
CA ILE A 148 -13.40 2.42 -5.79
C ILE A 148 -14.83 2.47 -6.33
N LYS A 149 -14.98 2.38 -7.64
CA LYS A 149 -16.30 2.39 -8.32
C LYS A 149 -17.12 1.16 -7.92
N ILE A 150 -16.53 -0.04 -7.97
CA ILE A 150 -17.21 -1.29 -7.61
C ILE A 150 -17.67 -1.25 -6.14
N VAL A 151 -16.79 -0.89 -5.21
CA VAL A 151 -17.12 -0.82 -3.78
C VAL A 151 -18.29 0.14 -3.53
N ARG A 152 -18.26 1.35 -4.12
CA ARG A 152 -19.32 2.35 -3.96
C ARG A 152 -20.65 1.93 -4.62
N ASN A 153 -20.60 1.36 -5.82
CA ASN A 153 -21.78 0.90 -6.52
C ASN A 153 -22.52 -0.21 -5.77
N ASN A 154 -21.77 -1.02 -5.02
CA ASN A 154 -22.34 -2.07 -4.17
C ASN A 154 -22.78 -1.55 -2.78
N GLY A 155 -22.76 -0.23 -2.54
CA GLY A 155 -23.20 0.37 -1.28
C GLY A 155 -22.32 0.04 -0.09
N SER A 156 -21.04 -0.24 -0.33
CA SER A 156 -20.02 -0.41 0.70
C SER A 156 -19.05 0.77 0.75
N GLU A 157 -18.26 0.84 1.81
CA GLU A 157 -17.29 1.89 2.04
C GLU A 157 -15.94 1.31 2.49
N PHE A 158 -14.88 2.08 2.27
CA PHE A 158 -13.56 1.73 2.78
C PHE A 158 -13.48 2.01 4.28
N ALA A 159 -12.85 1.09 5.02
CA ALA A 159 -12.66 1.25 6.45
C ALA A 159 -11.57 2.29 6.74
N TYR A 160 -11.84 3.14 7.72
CA TYR A 160 -10.83 4.01 8.32
C TYR A 160 -10.32 3.39 9.62
N PRO A 161 -9.06 3.60 10.00
CA PRO A 161 -8.58 3.22 11.32
C PRO A 161 -9.47 3.89 12.38
N SER A 162 -10.28 3.11 13.08
CA SER A 162 -11.19 3.61 14.11
C SER A 162 -10.81 3.05 15.48
N ARG A 163 -10.95 3.90 16.51
CA ARG A 163 -10.87 3.48 17.90
C ARG A 163 -12.19 3.83 18.57
N SER A 164 -12.85 2.84 19.16
CA SER A 164 -13.98 3.10 20.03
C SER A 164 -13.45 3.44 21.42
N ILE A 165 -13.79 4.62 21.92
CA ILE A 165 -13.50 5.04 23.28
C ILE A 165 -14.80 4.88 24.06
N TYR A 166 -14.85 3.93 24.99
CA TYR A 166 -15.93 3.82 25.96
C TYR A 166 -15.57 4.70 27.16
N ILE A 167 -16.33 5.75 27.39
CA ILE A 167 -16.21 6.58 28.57
C ILE A 167 -17.15 5.97 29.61
N GLU A 168 -16.63 5.14 30.51
CA GLU A 168 -17.34 4.71 31.70
C GLU A 168 -17.42 5.91 32.63
N ASN A 169 -18.63 6.31 33.01
CA ASN A 169 -18.94 7.45 33.89
C ASN A 169 -18.79 8.84 33.26
N ALA A 170 -19.41 9.06 32.07
CA ALA A 170 -19.59 10.44 31.58
C ALA A 170 -20.36 11.32 32.57
N ASP A 171 -21.22 10.72 33.43
CA ASP A 171 -21.96 11.41 34.48
C ASP A 171 -21.13 11.68 35.77
N ALA A 172 -19.90 11.12 35.84
CA ALA A 172 -19.01 11.34 37.00
C ALA A 172 -17.96 12.44 36.73
N LEU A 173 -17.92 12.99 35.56
CA LEU A 173 -17.12 14.17 35.24
C LEU A 173 -17.95 15.40 35.59
N ASP A 174 -17.93 15.77 36.89
CA ASP A 174 -18.46 17.06 37.35
C ASP A 174 -17.63 18.16 36.63
N PRO A 175 -18.24 18.97 35.76
CA PRO A 175 -17.54 20.03 35.06
C PRO A 175 -16.88 21.02 36.03
N GLU A 176 -17.40 21.16 37.24
CA GLU A 176 -16.86 22.05 38.28
C GLU A 176 -15.55 21.53 38.88
N MET A 177 -15.25 20.23 38.78
CA MET A 177 -14.02 19.67 39.34
C MET A 177 -12.76 20.10 38.52
N TYR A 178 -12.93 20.58 37.30
CA TYR A 178 -11.83 21.02 36.44
C TYR A 178 -11.82 22.50 36.11
N LEU A 179 -12.82 23.24 36.61
CA LEU A 179 -12.85 24.70 36.49
C LEU A 179 -12.18 25.30 37.75
N THR A 180 -11.09 26.00 37.52
CA THR A 180 -10.59 26.92 38.56
C THR A 180 -11.65 28.00 38.79
N ASP A 181 -11.78 28.51 39.99
CA ASP A 181 -12.77 29.55 40.40
C ASP A 181 -12.82 30.72 39.39
N ASP A 182 -11.67 31.06 38.81
CA ASP A 182 -11.50 32.12 37.78
C ASP A 182 -12.20 31.80 36.44
N LEU A 183 -12.39 30.54 36.09
CA LEU A 183 -13.06 30.11 34.85
C LEU A 183 -14.56 29.91 35.07
N ALA A 184 -14.98 29.48 36.26
CA ALA A 184 -16.38 29.33 36.62
C ALA A 184 -17.11 30.68 36.60
N GLU A 185 -16.45 31.75 37.09
CA GLU A 185 -16.98 33.12 37.11
C GLU A 185 -17.14 33.71 35.66
N LYS A 186 -16.28 33.33 34.73
CA LYS A 186 -16.38 33.76 33.33
C LYS A 186 -17.47 33.05 32.50
N ILE A 187 -17.83 31.84 32.89
CA ILE A 187 -18.84 31.04 32.19
C ILE A 187 -20.25 31.30 32.68
N ASN A 188 -20.41 31.72 33.96
CA ASN A 188 -21.71 31.97 34.54
C ASN A 188 -21.80 33.33 35.25
N PRO A 189 -21.78 34.45 34.51
CA PRO A 189 -21.76 35.79 35.07
C PRO A 189 -23.04 36.22 35.80
N SER A 190 -24.06 35.36 35.91
CA SER A 190 -25.37 35.67 36.47
C SER A 190 -25.56 35.20 37.93
N SER A 191 -24.53 34.68 38.60
CA SER A 191 -24.60 34.16 39.96
C SER A 191 -24.05 35.10 41.03
N ASN A 192 -23.98 36.42 40.78
CA ASN A 192 -23.58 37.38 41.81
C ASN A 192 -24.83 37.84 42.57
N PRO A 193 -25.05 37.46 43.85
CA PRO A 193 -26.16 37.96 44.62
C PRO A 193 -25.90 39.42 44.97
N GLN A 194 -26.69 40.32 44.40
CA GLN A 194 -26.73 41.71 44.86
C GLN A 194 -27.11 41.71 46.36
N GLN A 195 -26.15 42.08 47.16
CA GLN A 195 -26.43 42.50 48.55
C GLN A 195 -27.27 43.77 48.47
N GLY A 196 -28.51 43.64 48.89
CA GLY A 196 -29.36 44.80 49.20
C GLY A 196 -28.93 45.42 50.49
N GLU A 197 -28.58 46.69 50.45
CA GLU A 197 -28.61 47.60 51.58
C GLU A 197 -29.89 48.43 51.53
N ASP A 198 -30.58 48.44 52.69
CA ASP A 198 -31.60 49.35 53.21
C ASP A 198 -32.80 49.73 52.40
#